data_d208b72f38a9ad9ded02ed7ce4cf1a4e
#
_entry.id   d208b72f38a9ad9ded02ed7ce4cf1a4e
#
_cell.length_a   1.000
_cell.length_b   1.000
_cell.length_c   1.000
_cell.angle_alpha   90.00
_cell.angle_beta   90.00
_cell.angle_gamma   90.00
#
_symmetry.space_group_name_H-M   'P 1'
#
loop_
_entity.id
_entity.type
_entity.pdbx_description
1 polymer ?
#
loop_
_entity_poly.entity_id
_entity_poly.type
_entity_poly.pdbx_seq_one_letter_code
_entity_poly.pdbx_strand_id
1 'polypeptide(L)' 'MTKLDTVRKILKKDKHITHLKAQHYQIGCIRKAISLLRAEGMKIVTKRKKDANGSAYTSWVLA' A
#
# COMPACT_ATOMS: atom_id res chain seq x y z
N MET A 1 14.02 3.22 -10.72
CA MET A 1 12.61 2.99 -10.38
C MET A 1 12.13 4.04 -9.39
N THR A 2 10.96 4.60 -9.61
CA THR A 2 10.37 5.52 -8.65
C THR A 2 9.69 4.72 -7.52
N LYS A 3 9.47 5.38 -6.39
CA LYS A 3 8.72 4.76 -5.28
C LYS A 3 7.31 4.38 -5.70
N LEU A 4 6.71 5.17 -6.58
CA LEU A 4 5.39 4.88 -7.13
C LEU A 4 5.38 3.58 -7.92
N ASP A 5 6.41 3.36 -8.75
CA ASP A 5 6.53 2.14 -9.53
C ASP A 5 6.68 0.92 -8.61
N THR A 6 7.43 1.07 -7.52
CA THR A 6 7.60 -0.01 -6.54
C THR A 6 6.27 -0.38 -5.91
N VAL A 7 5.47 0.60 -5.50
CA VAL A 7 4.14 0.35 -4.92
C VAL A 7 3.22 -0.31 -5.93
N ARG A 8 3.22 0.19 -7.17
CA ARG A 8 2.41 -0.40 -8.23
C ARG A 8 2.76 -1.87 -8.46
N LYS A 9 4.05 -2.18 -8.50
CA LYS A 9 4.55 -3.53 -8.69
C LYS A 9 4.10 -4.46 -7.56
N ILE A 10 4.23 -4.01 -6.32
CA ILE A 10 3.82 -4.77 -5.15
C ILE A 10 2.32 -5.05 -5.19
N LEU A 11 1.52 -4.03 -5.51
CA LEU A 11 0.06 -4.19 -5.60
C LEU A 11 -0.34 -5.16 -6.69
N LYS A 12 0.34 -5.15 -7.82
CA LYS A 12 0.04 -6.09 -8.91
C LYS A 12 0.48 -7.52 -8.58
N LYS A 13 1.58 -7.67 -7.86
CA LYS A 13 2.12 -8.97 -7.51
C LYS A 13 1.39 -9.61 -6.34
N ASP A 14 1.28 -8.88 -5.23
CA ASP A 14 0.73 -9.37 -3.98
C ASP A 14 -0.73 -8.98 -3.79
N LYS A 15 -1.23 -8.06 -4.61
CA LYS A 15 -2.58 -7.49 -4.57
C LYS A 15 -2.89 -6.75 -3.28
N HIS A 16 -1.90 -6.52 -2.45
CA HIS A 16 -2.05 -5.72 -1.24
C HIS A 16 -0.70 -5.14 -0.83
N ILE A 17 -0.77 -4.07 -0.04
CA ILE A 17 0.41 -3.48 0.58
C ILE A 17 0.02 -2.94 1.94
N THR A 18 0.88 -3.13 2.93
CA THR A 18 0.67 -2.61 4.28
C THR A 18 1.62 -1.47 4.56
N HIS A 19 1.32 -0.69 5.60
CA HIS A 19 2.21 0.37 6.04
C HIS A 19 3.60 -0.17 6.42
N LEU A 20 3.63 -1.33 7.08
CA LEU A 20 4.90 -1.97 7.45
C LEU A 20 5.72 -2.36 6.22
N LYS A 21 5.06 -2.90 5.20
CA LYS A 21 5.72 -3.26 3.95
C LYS A 21 6.25 -2.02 3.24
N ALA A 22 5.50 -0.93 3.27
CA ALA A 22 5.95 0.34 2.71
C ALA A 22 7.21 0.84 3.41
N GLN A 23 7.29 0.73 4.72
CA GLN A 23 8.50 1.08 5.47
C GLN A 23 9.68 0.20 5.09
N HIS A 24 9.44 -1.10 4.90
CA HIS A 24 10.48 -2.04 4.49
C HIS A 24 11.11 -1.63 3.16
N TYR A 25 10.33 -1.13 2.23
CA TYR A 25 10.81 -0.64 0.95
C TYR A 25 11.20 0.83 0.97
N GLN A 26 11.27 1.45 2.16
CA GLN A 26 11.63 2.86 2.35
C GLN A 26 10.73 3.82 1.59
N ILE A 27 9.45 3.50 1.52
CA ILE A 27 8.44 4.34 0.88
C ILE A 27 7.94 5.34 1.91
N GLY A 28 8.41 6.58 1.82
CA GLY A 28 8.10 7.59 2.83
C GLY A 28 6.64 8.05 2.86
N CYS A 29 5.98 8.14 1.69
CA CYS A 29 4.62 8.67 1.59
C CYS A 29 3.72 7.69 0.87
N ILE A 30 3.43 6.56 1.52
CA ILE A 30 2.58 5.53 0.92
C ILE A 30 1.17 6.08 0.59
N ARG A 31 0.62 6.95 1.44
CA ARG A 31 -0.69 7.54 1.19
C ARG A 31 -0.73 8.34 -0.11
N LYS A 32 0.33 9.11 -0.37
CA LYS A 32 0.45 9.88 -1.60
C LYS A 32 0.54 8.95 -2.81
N ALA A 33 1.34 7.89 -2.70
CA ALA A 33 1.48 6.90 -3.76
C ALA A 33 0.13 6.24 -4.06
N ILE A 34 -0.62 5.84 -3.03
CA ILE A 34 -1.95 5.25 -3.20
C ILE A 34 -2.90 6.22 -3.88
N SER A 35 -2.88 7.49 -3.48
CA SER A 35 -3.72 8.52 -4.08
C SER A 35 -3.41 8.68 -5.58
N LEU A 36 -2.14 8.72 -5.93
CA LEU A 36 -1.71 8.82 -7.33
C LEU A 36 -2.14 7.59 -8.14
N LEU A 37 -2.02 6.41 -7.58
CA LEU A 37 -2.44 5.18 -8.26
C LEU A 37 -3.95 5.14 -8.46
N ARG A 38 -4.72 5.62 -7.50
CA ARG A 38 -6.17 5.75 -7.65
C ARG A 38 -6.53 6.71 -8.79
N ALA A 39 -5.78 7.80 -8.91
CA ALA A 39 -5.96 8.75 -9.99
C ALA A 39 -5.65 8.14 -11.36
N GLU A 40 -4.77 7.13 -11.40
CA GLU A 40 -4.48 6.39 -12.64
C GLU A 40 -5.56 5.37 -13.01
N GLY A 41 -6.57 5.19 -12.15
CA GLY A 41 -7.66 4.26 -12.40
C GLY A 41 -7.57 2.94 -11.62
N MET A 42 -6.59 2.79 -10.74
CA MET A 42 -6.48 1.59 -9.92
C MET A 42 -7.51 1.63 -8.80
N LYS A 43 -8.22 0.53 -8.61
CA LYS A 43 -9.21 0.40 -7.54
C LYS A 43 -8.51 -0.13 -6.30
N ILE A 44 -8.21 0.75 -5.36
CA ILE A 44 -7.51 0.41 -4.13
C ILE A 44 -8.43 0.66 -2.95
N VAL A 45 -8.64 -0.37 -2.14
CA VAL A 45 -9.49 -0.31 -0.96
C VAL A 45 -8.61 -0.23 0.28
N THR A 46 -8.90 0.71 1.16
CA THR A 46 -8.22 0.83 2.44
C THR A 46 -8.90 -0.05 3.47
N LYS A 47 -8.13 -0.93 4.12
CA LYS A 47 -8.64 -1.78 5.19
C LYS A 47 -7.80 -1.59 6.43
N ARG A 48 -8.44 -1.52 7.59
CA ARG A 48 -7.76 -1.51 8.87
C ARG A 48 -7.78 -2.89 9.49
N LYS A 49 -6.62 -3.35 9.90
CA LYS A 49 -6.46 -4.66 10.53
C LYS A 49 -5.68 -4.53 11.83
N LYS A 50 -5.76 -5.54 12.67
CA LYS A 50 -4.95 -5.62 13.89
C LYS A 50 -4.01 -6.81 13.78
N ASP A 51 -2.79 -6.63 14.26
CA ASP A 51 -1.83 -7.72 14.32
C ASP A 51 -2.04 -8.56 15.58
N ALA A 52 -1.18 -9.57 15.80
CA ALA A 52 -1.28 -10.45 16.95
C ALA A 52 -1.09 -9.74 18.29
N ASN A 53 -0.43 -8.59 18.29
CA ASN A 53 -0.21 -7.78 19.48
C ASN A 53 -1.33 -6.77 19.73
N GLY A 54 -2.35 -6.75 18.89
CA GLY A 54 -3.45 -5.80 19.01
C GLY A 54 -3.15 -4.43 18.40
N SER A 55 -2.02 -4.24 17.78
CA SER A 55 -1.67 -2.98 17.12
C SER A 55 -2.40 -2.84 15.80
N ALA A 56 -3.09 -1.72 15.61
CA ALA A 56 -3.79 -1.47 14.36
C ALA A 56 -2.81 -1.07 13.25
N TYR A 57 -3.01 -1.59 12.06
CA TYR A 57 -2.25 -1.19 10.89
C TYR A 57 -3.19 -1.03 9.70
N THR A 58 -2.75 -0.24 8.73
CA THR A 58 -3.53 0.01 7.51
C THR A 58 -3.01 -0.89 6.39
N SER A 59 -3.94 -1.52 5.69
CA SER A 59 -3.65 -2.33 4.50
C SER A 59 -4.40 -1.75 3.31
N TRP A 60 -3.72 -1.64 2.18
CA TRP A 60 -4.34 -1.22 0.92
C TRP A 60 -4.41 -2.43 0.02
N VAL A 61 -5.61 -2.75 -0.42
CA VAL A 61 -5.87 -3.96 -1.21
C VAL A 61 -6.33 -3.57 -2.61
N LEU A 62 -5.74 -4.18 -3.62
CA LEU A 62 -6.19 -3.99 -4.99
C LEU A 62 -7.50 -4.76 -5.19
N ALA A 63 -8.54 -4.02 -5.49
CA ALA A 63 -9.86 -4.61 -5.70
C ALA A 63 -9.98 -5.26 -7.09
#